data_e177b4c3c9e3a236dbb6f6468fe13273
#
_entry.id   e177b4c3c9e3a236dbb6f6468fe13273
#
_cell.length_a   1.000
_cell.length_b   1.000
_cell.length_c   1.000
_cell.angle_alpha   90.00
_cell.angle_beta   90.00
_cell.angle_gamma   90.00
#
_symmetry.space_group_name_H-M   'P 1'
#
loop_
_entity.id
_entity.type
_entity.pdbx_description
1 polymer ?
#
loop_
_entity_poly.entity_id
_entity_poly.type
_entity_poly.pdbx_seq_one_letter_code
_entity_poly.pdbx_strand_id
1 'polypeptide(L)'
;LGLARLVDGADQREWLWVGLVVGVAGLNKLTIAGTVLALLAGLLLTSSRGLLRSRWPWLAGGLAMCLVAPTLVWQAGHGWPQLEMSASLRADSDGPVAFLAMQLISLSVFLAIPAAAGFGTLWRARDGRWRLFPWAYLILLVVYLLAAGSFYYVAPLYIPLLAAGAVWLEGRAAAARILVLSLCAVGVGTAAVIALPILPIEDARVVNDVNAELGETAGWPELVDQVRTAVDLLPSADRSRAVIFTSNYGEAGALEVLGADLDLPPVTSGHNSYWIWGPPQASGPIITVGPTGPGLARICPDLEQVSVIDNGVNISNEEQGQPISICWEPRGTLDSIWDELRHYN
;
A
#
# COMPACT_ATOMS: atom_id res chain seq x y z
N LEU A 1 -20.53 4.09 7.09
CA LEU A 1 -21.69 3.90 7.98
C LEU A 1 -22.21 5.26 8.49
N GLY A 2 -21.38 6.12 9.10
CA GLY A 2 -21.80 7.42 9.63
C GLY A 2 -22.51 8.31 8.60
N LEU A 3 -21.96 8.43 7.39
CA LEU A 3 -22.60 9.19 6.32
C LEU A 3 -23.96 8.59 5.90
N ALA A 4 -24.09 7.27 5.87
CA ALA A 4 -25.37 6.62 5.56
C ALA A 4 -26.44 6.94 6.63
N ARG A 5 -26.07 6.94 7.92
CA ARG A 5 -26.95 7.33 9.01
C ARG A 5 -27.40 8.79 8.92
N LEU A 6 -26.47 9.69 8.57
CA LEU A 6 -26.79 11.11 8.34
C LEU A 6 -27.79 11.29 7.19
N VAL A 7 -27.61 10.55 6.09
CA VAL A 7 -28.54 10.54 4.95
C VAL A 7 -29.90 10.01 5.36
N ASP A 8 -29.96 9.06 6.29
CA ASP A 8 -31.21 8.49 6.83
C ASP A 8 -31.86 9.34 7.92
N GLY A 9 -31.27 10.48 8.27
CA GLY A 9 -31.86 11.45 9.18
C GLY A 9 -31.36 11.38 10.63
N ALA A 10 -30.21 10.76 10.87
CA ALA A 10 -29.57 10.76 12.19
C ALA A 10 -29.15 12.19 12.62
N ASP A 11 -28.85 12.33 13.92
CA ASP A 11 -28.40 13.60 14.48
C ASP A 11 -27.16 14.14 13.73
N GLN A 12 -27.22 15.42 13.38
CA GLN A 12 -26.12 16.08 12.67
C GLN A 12 -24.78 16.05 13.42
N ARG A 13 -24.79 15.82 14.73
CA ARG A 13 -23.57 15.64 15.54
C ARG A 13 -22.76 14.42 15.12
N GLU A 14 -23.37 13.45 14.45
CA GLU A 14 -22.65 12.30 13.90
C GLU A 14 -21.57 12.69 12.90
N TRP A 15 -21.64 13.88 12.29
CA TRP A 15 -20.55 14.42 11.51
C TRP A 15 -19.22 14.44 12.25
N LEU A 16 -19.21 14.68 13.58
CA LEU A 16 -17.98 14.69 14.37
C LEU A 16 -17.29 13.32 14.37
N TRP A 17 -18.07 12.23 14.43
CA TRP A 17 -17.54 10.88 14.27
C TRP A 17 -16.99 10.63 12.88
N VAL A 18 -17.66 11.14 11.84
CA VAL A 18 -17.15 11.07 10.47
C VAL A 18 -15.81 11.82 10.36
N GLY A 19 -15.74 13.03 10.94
CA GLY A 19 -14.52 13.83 10.96
C GLY A 19 -13.36 13.15 11.70
N LEU A 20 -13.65 12.56 12.87
CA LEU A 20 -12.67 11.80 13.65
C LEU A 20 -12.11 10.62 12.83
N VAL A 21 -13.01 9.81 12.25
CA VAL A 21 -12.61 8.64 11.44
C VAL A 21 -11.81 9.06 10.22
N VAL A 22 -12.21 10.13 9.52
CA VAL A 22 -11.48 10.68 8.38
C VAL A 22 -10.09 11.17 8.79
N GLY A 23 -9.99 11.88 9.93
CA GLY A 23 -8.73 12.36 10.46
C GLY A 23 -7.77 11.23 10.81
N VAL A 24 -8.25 10.24 11.56
CA VAL A 24 -7.44 9.05 11.93
C VAL A 24 -7.03 8.26 10.68
N ALA A 25 -7.94 8.07 9.71
CA ALA A 25 -7.61 7.41 8.45
C ALA A 25 -6.57 8.21 7.64
N GLY A 26 -6.63 9.55 7.69
CA GLY A 26 -5.64 10.43 7.05
C GLY A 26 -4.25 10.36 7.66
N LEU A 27 -4.14 10.07 8.96
CA LEU A 27 -2.85 9.78 9.62
C LEU A 27 -2.23 8.47 9.11
N ASN A 28 -3.06 7.49 8.75
CA ASN A 28 -2.59 6.22 8.20
C ASN A 28 -2.24 6.35 6.71
N LYS A 29 -3.19 6.88 5.90
CA LYS A 29 -2.97 7.01 4.45
C LYS A 29 -3.72 8.23 3.88
N LEU A 30 -3.00 9.18 3.30
CA LEU A 30 -3.57 10.40 2.73
C LEU A 30 -4.51 10.16 1.54
N THR A 31 -4.48 8.97 0.93
CA THR A 31 -5.40 8.58 -0.16
C THR A 31 -6.87 8.59 0.24
N ILE A 32 -7.19 8.56 1.56
CA ILE A 32 -8.57 8.77 2.05
C ILE A 32 -9.17 10.09 1.54
N ALA A 33 -8.35 11.09 1.25
CA ALA A 33 -8.81 12.37 0.71
C ALA A 33 -9.58 12.20 -0.61
N GLY A 34 -9.13 11.28 -1.49
CA GLY A 34 -9.85 10.96 -2.72
C GLY A 34 -11.27 10.45 -2.46
N THR A 35 -11.41 9.51 -1.53
CA THR A 35 -12.73 8.97 -1.12
C THR A 35 -13.61 10.06 -0.51
N VAL A 36 -13.06 10.91 0.37
CA VAL A 36 -13.80 12.01 0.99
C VAL A 36 -14.28 13.02 -0.06
N LEU A 37 -13.41 13.42 -0.98
CA LEU A 37 -13.76 14.34 -2.05
C LEU A 37 -14.83 13.75 -2.99
N ALA A 38 -14.74 12.46 -3.32
CA ALA A 38 -15.74 11.78 -4.13
C ALA A 38 -17.11 11.72 -3.41
N LEU A 39 -17.13 11.42 -2.10
CA LEU A 39 -18.35 11.45 -1.29
C LEU A 39 -18.94 12.86 -1.15
N LEU A 40 -18.11 13.89 -0.97
CA LEU A 40 -18.56 15.28 -0.94
C LEU A 40 -19.15 15.70 -2.31
N ALA A 41 -18.52 15.32 -3.41
CA ALA A 41 -19.05 15.55 -4.75
C ALA A 41 -20.40 14.83 -4.94
N GLY A 42 -20.51 13.57 -4.50
CA GLY A 42 -21.77 12.82 -4.51
C GLY A 42 -22.88 13.50 -3.69
N LEU A 43 -22.54 14.06 -2.51
CA LEU A 43 -23.48 14.88 -1.72
C LEU A 43 -23.94 16.11 -2.47
N LEU A 44 -23.03 16.84 -3.10
CA LEU A 44 -23.33 18.08 -3.84
C LEU A 44 -24.22 17.81 -5.06
N LEU A 45 -24.02 16.69 -5.75
CA LEU A 45 -24.77 16.28 -6.94
C LEU A 45 -26.17 15.72 -6.64
N THR A 46 -26.53 15.57 -5.36
CA THR A 46 -27.78 14.93 -4.94
C THR A 46 -28.61 15.83 -4.02
N SER A 47 -29.83 15.36 -3.70
CA SER A 47 -30.69 16.03 -2.69
C SER A 47 -30.07 16.03 -1.29
N SER A 48 -29.06 15.19 -1.04
CA SER A 48 -28.30 15.14 0.23
C SER A 48 -27.40 16.35 0.49
N ARG A 49 -27.21 17.25 -0.52
CA ARG A 49 -26.45 18.51 -0.34
C ARG A 49 -26.92 19.37 0.84
N GLY A 50 -28.18 19.20 1.26
CA GLY A 50 -28.73 19.88 2.45
C GLY A 50 -27.97 19.56 3.74
N LEU A 51 -27.34 18.39 3.83
CA LEU A 51 -26.53 18.00 4.99
C LEU A 51 -25.31 18.91 5.19
N LEU A 52 -24.82 19.54 4.13
CA LEU A 52 -23.66 20.44 4.18
C LEU A 52 -24.02 21.87 4.65
N ARG A 53 -25.33 22.20 4.82
CA ARG A 53 -25.78 23.53 5.24
C ARG A 53 -25.63 23.78 6.72
N SER A 54 -25.53 22.72 7.54
CA SER A 54 -25.31 22.84 8.98
C SER A 54 -23.83 23.13 9.31
N ARG A 55 -23.56 23.54 10.54
CA ARG A 55 -22.19 23.76 11.02
C ARG A 55 -21.38 22.47 11.20
N TRP A 56 -22.04 21.34 11.37
CA TRP A 56 -21.43 20.09 11.79
C TRP A 56 -20.45 19.48 10.78
N PRO A 57 -20.73 19.44 9.46
CA PRO A 57 -19.74 18.96 8.50
C PRO A 57 -18.47 19.83 8.46
N TRP A 58 -18.60 21.14 8.71
CA TRP A 58 -17.44 22.05 8.75
C TRP A 58 -16.61 21.85 10.02
N LEU A 59 -17.25 21.62 11.16
CA LEU A 59 -16.57 21.24 12.41
C LEU A 59 -15.89 19.87 12.26
N ALA A 60 -16.52 18.91 11.58
CA ALA A 60 -15.94 17.60 11.27
C ALA A 60 -14.72 17.72 10.36
N GLY A 61 -14.79 18.57 9.32
CA GLY A 61 -13.67 18.90 8.46
C GLY A 61 -12.52 19.54 9.23
N GLY A 62 -12.82 20.51 10.10
CA GLY A 62 -11.83 21.13 11.00
C GLY A 62 -11.16 20.10 11.93
N LEU A 63 -11.92 19.20 12.53
CA LEU A 63 -11.38 18.12 13.37
C LEU A 63 -10.46 17.19 12.56
N ALA A 64 -10.89 16.75 11.38
CA ALA A 64 -10.07 15.92 10.50
C ALA A 64 -8.77 16.61 10.10
N MET A 65 -8.85 17.89 9.72
CA MET A 65 -7.66 18.70 9.37
C MET A 65 -6.71 18.88 10.57
N CYS A 66 -7.21 19.12 11.77
CA CYS A 66 -6.39 19.20 12.98
C CYS A 66 -5.61 17.91 13.23
N LEU A 67 -6.23 16.74 12.99
CA LEU A 67 -5.57 15.46 13.16
C LEU A 67 -4.50 15.22 12.08
N VAL A 68 -4.78 15.57 10.83
CA VAL A 68 -3.86 15.35 9.69
C VAL A 68 -2.78 16.44 9.60
N ALA A 69 -3.00 17.62 10.19
CA ALA A 69 -2.09 18.75 10.09
C ALA A 69 -0.62 18.44 10.41
N PRO A 70 -0.27 17.67 11.46
CA PRO A 70 1.13 17.32 11.72
C PRO A 70 1.79 16.59 10.54
N THR A 71 1.08 15.64 9.93
CA THR A 71 1.57 14.92 8.74
C THR A 71 1.77 15.86 7.55
N LEU A 72 0.82 16.78 7.31
CA LEU A 72 0.93 17.74 6.21
C LEU A 72 2.08 18.73 6.43
N VAL A 73 2.28 19.21 7.66
CA VAL A 73 3.41 20.09 8.02
C VAL A 73 4.72 19.36 7.81
N TRP A 74 4.81 18.09 8.25
CA TRP A 74 6.01 17.27 8.03
C TRP A 74 6.29 17.09 6.53
N GLN A 75 5.28 16.74 5.73
CA GLN A 75 5.39 16.59 4.29
C GLN A 75 5.92 17.89 3.63
N ALA A 76 5.36 19.03 4.01
CA ALA A 76 5.79 20.32 3.48
C ALA A 76 7.24 20.65 3.84
N GLY A 77 7.71 20.28 5.03
CA GLY A 77 9.10 20.46 5.48
C GLY A 77 10.09 19.51 4.79
N HIS A 78 9.63 18.41 4.19
CA HIS A 78 10.47 17.38 3.56
C HIS A 78 10.27 17.29 2.02
N GLY A 79 9.76 18.35 1.37
CA GLY A 79 9.64 18.38 -0.09
C GLY A 79 8.51 17.51 -0.66
N TRP A 80 7.51 17.15 0.14
CA TRP A 80 6.35 16.34 -0.28
C TRP A 80 6.69 14.92 -0.77
N PRO A 81 7.36 14.07 0.02
CA PRO A 81 7.75 12.70 -0.39
C PRO A 81 6.57 11.87 -0.92
N GLN A 82 5.36 12.10 -0.37
CA GLN A 82 4.15 11.41 -0.83
C GLN A 82 3.78 11.72 -2.29
N LEU A 83 4.10 12.93 -2.79
CA LEU A 83 3.87 13.27 -4.20
C LEU A 83 4.90 12.61 -5.10
N GLU A 84 6.16 12.52 -4.67
CA GLU A 84 7.22 11.81 -5.40
C GLU A 84 6.90 10.32 -5.49
N MET A 85 6.54 9.69 -4.36
CA MET A 85 6.06 8.30 -4.33
C MET A 85 4.87 8.06 -5.27
N SER A 86 3.91 9.00 -5.29
CA SER A 86 2.76 8.89 -6.19
C SER A 86 3.14 9.03 -7.66
N ALA A 87 4.20 9.78 -7.98
CA ALA A 87 4.72 9.91 -9.33
C ALA A 87 5.44 8.63 -9.77
N SER A 88 6.22 8.00 -8.90
CA SER A 88 6.87 6.71 -9.14
C SER A 88 5.84 5.62 -9.41
N LEU A 89 4.89 5.42 -8.51
CA LEU A 89 3.81 4.42 -8.68
C LEU A 89 2.97 4.62 -9.95
N ARG A 90 2.86 5.87 -10.44
CA ARG A 90 2.17 6.14 -11.70
C ARG A 90 2.99 5.66 -12.91
N ALA A 91 4.32 5.76 -12.85
CA ALA A 91 5.20 5.31 -13.93
C ALA A 91 5.11 3.78 -14.10
N ASP A 92 4.90 3.05 -13.00
CA ASP A 92 4.83 1.58 -12.96
C ASP A 92 3.41 1.03 -13.15
N SER A 93 2.44 1.89 -13.52
CA SER A 93 1.04 1.45 -13.67
C SER A 93 0.82 0.56 -14.90
N ASP A 94 0.07 -0.53 -14.72
CA ASP A 94 -0.33 -1.47 -15.78
C ASP A 94 -1.32 -0.91 -16.82
N GLY A 95 -1.72 0.34 -16.65
CA GLY A 95 -2.60 1.06 -17.56
C GLY A 95 -4.10 0.83 -17.31
N PRO A 96 -4.96 1.53 -18.10
CA PRO A 96 -6.38 1.64 -17.82
C PRO A 96 -7.16 0.34 -17.98
N VAL A 97 -6.73 -0.55 -18.86
CA VAL A 97 -7.41 -1.85 -19.10
C VAL A 97 -7.21 -2.76 -17.90
N ALA A 98 -5.97 -2.87 -17.41
CA ALA A 98 -5.65 -3.65 -16.22
C ALA A 98 -6.37 -3.08 -14.99
N PHE A 99 -6.36 -1.75 -14.80
CA PHE A 99 -7.10 -1.09 -13.73
C PHE A 99 -8.59 -1.50 -13.71
N LEU A 100 -9.28 -1.49 -14.86
CA LEU A 100 -10.69 -1.87 -14.94
C LEU A 100 -10.90 -3.37 -14.72
N ALA A 101 -10.03 -4.23 -15.25
CA ALA A 101 -10.08 -5.67 -15.02
C ALA A 101 -9.91 -6.00 -13.53
N MET A 102 -8.98 -5.33 -12.86
CA MET A 102 -8.72 -5.50 -11.44
C MET A 102 -9.88 -5.06 -10.55
N GLN A 103 -10.80 -4.17 -11.01
CA GLN A 103 -12.03 -3.89 -10.27
C GLN A 103 -12.90 -5.15 -10.11
N LEU A 104 -13.02 -5.97 -11.17
CA LEU A 104 -13.80 -7.21 -11.14
C LEU A 104 -13.11 -8.31 -10.33
N ILE A 105 -11.79 -8.42 -10.47
CA ILE A 105 -10.98 -9.40 -9.73
C ILE A 105 -11.02 -9.09 -8.23
N SER A 106 -10.85 -7.83 -7.83
CA SER A 106 -10.90 -7.39 -6.44
C SER A 106 -12.25 -7.64 -5.77
N LEU A 107 -13.34 -7.55 -6.53
CA LEU A 107 -14.69 -7.93 -6.09
C LEU A 107 -14.92 -9.45 -6.18
N SER A 108 -13.87 -10.24 -6.57
CA SER A 108 -14.06 -11.68 -6.79
C SER A 108 -15.25 -11.92 -7.72
N VAL A 109 -15.22 -11.49 -8.95
CA VAL A 109 -16.26 -11.53 -10.02
C VAL A 109 -17.70 -11.75 -9.53
N PHE A 110 -17.91 -12.67 -8.58
CA PHE A 110 -19.22 -13.02 -8.02
C PHE A 110 -19.82 -11.93 -7.12
N LEU A 111 -19.00 -11.20 -6.38
CA LEU A 111 -19.43 -10.04 -5.59
C LEU A 111 -19.79 -8.84 -6.48
N ALA A 112 -19.33 -8.82 -7.73
CA ALA A 112 -19.75 -7.81 -8.70
C ALA A 112 -21.25 -7.87 -8.99
N ILE A 113 -21.90 -9.04 -8.87
CA ILE A 113 -23.35 -9.19 -9.06
C ILE A 113 -24.15 -8.38 -8.03
N PRO A 114 -24.00 -8.61 -6.71
CA PRO A 114 -24.69 -7.79 -5.72
C PRO A 114 -24.20 -6.33 -5.72
N ALA A 115 -22.94 -6.04 -6.01
CA ALA A 115 -22.45 -4.66 -6.11
C ALA A 115 -23.17 -3.89 -7.24
N ALA A 116 -23.29 -4.47 -8.43
CA ALA A 116 -24.01 -3.87 -9.56
C ALA A 116 -25.52 -3.73 -9.27
N ALA A 117 -26.11 -4.73 -8.63
CA ALA A 117 -27.52 -4.66 -8.21
C ALA A 117 -27.73 -3.54 -7.17
N GLY A 118 -26.83 -3.41 -6.22
CA GLY A 118 -26.83 -2.34 -5.22
C GLY A 118 -26.63 -0.95 -5.83
N PHE A 119 -25.70 -0.82 -6.78
CA PHE A 119 -25.55 0.41 -7.56
C PHE A 119 -26.90 0.80 -8.21
N GLY A 120 -27.56 -0.15 -8.91
CA GLY A 120 -28.85 0.07 -9.54
C GLY A 120 -29.96 0.43 -8.53
N THR A 121 -29.96 -0.18 -7.35
CA THR A 121 -30.92 0.08 -6.28
C THR A 121 -30.76 1.51 -5.74
N LEU A 122 -29.54 1.90 -5.40
CA LEU A 122 -29.23 3.26 -4.90
C LEU A 122 -29.47 4.32 -5.98
N TRP A 123 -29.17 4.02 -7.25
CA TRP A 123 -29.40 4.93 -8.37
C TRP A 123 -30.86 5.23 -8.60
N ARG A 124 -31.71 4.18 -8.45
CA ARG A 124 -33.18 4.28 -8.66
C ARG A 124 -33.96 4.71 -7.41
N ALA A 125 -33.27 4.96 -6.29
CA ALA A 125 -33.93 5.40 -5.06
C ALA A 125 -34.78 6.67 -5.34
N ARG A 126 -36.07 6.62 -4.93
CA ARG A 126 -37.09 7.62 -5.30
C ARG A 126 -36.75 9.03 -4.82
N ASP A 127 -36.20 9.14 -3.61
CA ASP A 127 -35.84 10.44 -3.00
C ASP A 127 -34.51 11.00 -3.49
N GLY A 128 -33.75 10.23 -4.25
CA GLY A 128 -32.45 10.61 -4.81
C GLY A 128 -31.32 10.81 -3.82
N ARG A 129 -31.59 10.71 -2.50
CA ARG A 129 -30.56 10.93 -1.45
C ARG A 129 -29.43 9.91 -1.56
N TRP A 130 -29.78 8.65 -1.78
CA TRP A 130 -28.84 7.54 -1.84
C TRP A 130 -27.96 7.51 -3.08
N ARG A 131 -28.30 8.28 -4.12
CA ARG A 131 -27.49 8.41 -5.34
C ARG A 131 -26.09 8.94 -5.09
N LEU A 132 -25.83 9.52 -3.90
CA LEU A 132 -24.50 10.00 -3.54
C LEU A 132 -23.43 8.90 -3.63
N PHE A 133 -23.74 7.65 -3.22
CA PHE A 133 -22.78 6.55 -3.25
C PHE A 133 -22.43 6.09 -4.68
N PRO A 134 -23.41 5.84 -5.59
CA PRO A 134 -23.11 5.63 -7.01
C PRO A 134 -22.33 6.79 -7.65
N TRP A 135 -22.66 8.04 -7.38
CA TRP A 135 -21.90 9.18 -7.88
C TRP A 135 -20.48 9.19 -7.34
N ALA A 136 -20.29 8.98 -6.03
CA ALA A 136 -18.97 8.91 -5.44
C ALA A 136 -18.13 7.78 -6.05
N TYR A 137 -18.72 6.60 -6.28
CA TYR A 137 -18.06 5.48 -6.94
C TYR A 137 -17.60 5.84 -8.35
N LEU A 138 -18.48 6.41 -9.18
CA LEU A 138 -18.12 6.80 -10.55
C LEU A 138 -17.04 7.87 -10.58
N ILE A 139 -17.15 8.88 -9.72
CA ILE A 139 -16.15 9.95 -9.62
C ILE A 139 -14.80 9.38 -9.22
N LEU A 140 -14.76 8.56 -8.17
CA LEU A 140 -13.52 7.98 -7.67
C LEU A 140 -12.88 7.04 -8.70
N LEU A 141 -13.70 6.21 -9.37
CA LEU A 141 -13.27 5.33 -10.45
C LEU A 141 -12.61 6.13 -11.58
N VAL A 142 -13.27 7.19 -12.05
CA VAL A 142 -12.75 8.04 -13.13
C VAL A 142 -11.49 8.78 -12.70
N VAL A 143 -11.47 9.32 -11.49
CA VAL A 143 -10.29 10.03 -10.96
C VAL A 143 -9.07 9.10 -10.93
N TYR A 144 -9.18 7.89 -10.36
CA TYR A 144 -8.04 6.98 -10.28
C TYR A 144 -7.69 6.34 -11.63
N LEU A 145 -8.67 6.11 -12.50
CA LEU A 145 -8.41 5.68 -13.86
C LEU A 145 -7.55 6.70 -14.63
N LEU A 146 -7.88 8.00 -14.53
CA LEU A 146 -7.15 9.08 -15.20
C LEU A 146 -5.82 9.42 -14.50
N ALA A 147 -5.76 9.22 -13.19
CA ALA A 147 -4.56 9.46 -12.40
C ALA A 147 -3.57 8.28 -12.42
N ALA A 148 -3.88 7.18 -13.13
CA ALA A 148 -3.12 5.92 -13.08
C ALA A 148 -2.86 5.46 -11.64
N GLY A 149 -3.89 5.58 -10.77
CA GLY A 149 -3.80 5.17 -9.37
C GLY A 149 -4.04 3.68 -9.19
N SER A 150 -3.68 3.14 -8.02
CA SER A 150 -3.89 1.74 -7.72
C SER A 150 -5.37 1.38 -7.70
N PHE A 151 -5.71 0.23 -8.25
CA PHE A 151 -7.10 -0.24 -8.44
C PHE A 151 -7.89 -0.35 -7.13
N TYR A 152 -7.24 -0.68 -6.02
CA TYR A 152 -7.88 -0.87 -4.71
C TYR A 152 -8.29 0.43 -4.01
N TYR A 153 -7.89 1.59 -4.50
CA TYR A 153 -8.31 2.88 -3.93
C TYR A 153 -9.81 3.15 -4.09
N VAL A 154 -10.48 2.42 -4.98
CA VAL A 154 -11.94 2.50 -5.17
C VAL A 154 -12.70 1.61 -4.18
N ALA A 155 -12.04 0.62 -3.59
CA ALA A 155 -12.63 -0.41 -2.73
C ALA A 155 -13.51 0.10 -1.56
N PRO A 156 -13.23 1.24 -0.89
CA PRO A 156 -14.10 1.75 0.16
C PRO A 156 -15.55 1.97 -0.30
N LEU A 157 -15.78 2.24 -1.59
CA LEU A 157 -17.12 2.47 -2.14
C LEU A 157 -17.83 1.18 -2.57
N TYR A 158 -17.16 0.02 -2.57
CA TYR A 158 -17.85 -1.26 -2.72
C TYR A 158 -18.76 -1.56 -1.53
N ILE A 159 -18.38 -1.12 -0.31
CA ILE A 159 -19.14 -1.41 0.91
C ILE A 159 -20.60 -0.94 0.81
N PRO A 160 -20.91 0.34 0.52
CA PRO A 160 -22.29 0.79 0.38
C PRO A 160 -23.03 0.14 -0.81
N LEU A 161 -22.30 -0.19 -1.90
CA LEU A 161 -22.89 -0.88 -3.04
C LEU A 161 -23.29 -2.32 -2.67
N LEU A 162 -22.41 -3.06 -2.00
CA LEU A 162 -22.69 -4.43 -1.53
C LEU A 162 -23.80 -4.45 -0.49
N ALA A 163 -23.82 -3.50 0.46
CA ALA A 163 -24.90 -3.38 1.44
C ALA A 163 -26.27 -3.19 0.77
N ALA A 164 -26.35 -2.29 -0.22
CA ALA A 164 -27.60 -2.11 -0.99
C ALA A 164 -27.93 -3.33 -1.86
N GLY A 165 -26.91 -4.04 -2.35
CA GLY A 165 -27.07 -5.30 -3.07
C GLY A 165 -27.62 -6.41 -2.20
N ALA A 166 -27.22 -6.46 -0.92
CA ALA A 166 -27.78 -7.40 0.04
C ALA A 166 -29.29 -7.14 0.25
N VAL A 167 -29.68 -5.87 0.43
CA VAL A 167 -31.12 -5.50 0.51
C VAL A 167 -31.88 -5.88 -0.77
N TRP A 168 -31.27 -5.65 -1.94
CA TRP A 168 -31.86 -6.09 -3.21
C TRP A 168 -32.06 -7.60 -3.24
N LEU A 169 -31.12 -8.36 -2.72
CA LEU A 169 -31.14 -9.81 -2.70
C LEU A 169 -32.24 -10.37 -1.78
N GLU A 170 -32.54 -9.69 -0.65
CA GLU A 170 -33.63 -10.06 0.26
C GLU A 170 -34.99 -10.16 -0.46
N GLY A 171 -35.24 -9.29 -1.45
CA GLY A 171 -36.45 -9.30 -2.27
C GLY A 171 -36.52 -10.40 -3.35
N ARG A 172 -35.52 -11.30 -3.42
CA ARG A 172 -35.48 -12.37 -4.44
C ARG A 172 -36.00 -13.71 -3.92
N ALA A 173 -36.39 -14.58 -4.85
CA ALA A 173 -36.78 -15.95 -4.52
C ALA A 173 -35.63 -16.68 -3.78
N ALA A 174 -35.99 -17.58 -2.87
CA ALA A 174 -35.03 -18.29 -2.03
C ALA A 174 -33.90 -18.97 -2.83
N ALA A 175 -34.27 -19.62 -3.96
CA ALA A 175 -33.28 -20.28 -4.83
C ALA A 175 -32.24 -19.29 -5.40
N ALA A 176 -32.69 -18.09 -5.84
CA ALA A 176 -31.78 -17.05 -6.34
C ALA A 176 -30.87 -16.50 -5.24
N ARG A 177 -31.40 -16.30 -4.02
CA ARG A 177 -30.61 -15.90 -2.85
C ARG A 177 -29.53 -16.92 -2.52
N ILE A 178 -29.91 -18.20 -2.44
CA ILE A 178 -28.97 -19.29 -2.15
C ILE A 178 -27.89 -19.32 -3.22
N LEU A 179 -28.26 -19.28 -4.50
CA LEU A 179 -27.30 -19.30 -5.60
C LEU A 179 -26.28 -18.14 -5.49
N VAL A 180 -26.76 -16.89 -5.36
CA VAL A 180 -25.86 -15.72 -5.28
C VAL A 180 -24.98 -15.80 -4.05
N LEU A 181 -25.53 -16.15 -2.88
CA LEU A 181 -24.75 -16.28 -1.65
C LEU A 181 -23.70 -17.40 -1.75
N SER A 182 -24.06 -18.53 -2.37
CA SER A 182 -23.09 -19.62 -2.60
C SER A 182 -21.96 -19.19 -3.54
N LEU A 183 -22.27 -18.49 -4.63
CA LEU A 183 -21.26 -17.94 -5.53
C LEU A 183 -20.36 -16.91 -4.81
N CYS A 184 -20.94 -16.02 -4.01
CA CYS A 184 -20.17 -15.08 -3.21
C CYS A 184 -19.26 -15.79 -2.19
N ALA A 185 -19.78 -16.84 -1.52
CA ALA A 185 -18.98 -17.64 -0.58
C ALA A 185 -17.80 -18.34 -1.26
N VAL A 186 -18.03 -18.93 -2.45
CA VAL A 186 -16.95 -19.50 -3.27
C VAL A 186 -15.93 -18.43 -3.64
N GLY A 187 -16.40 -17.27 -4.11
CA GLY A 187 -15.52 -16.16 -4.48
C GLY A 187 -14.68 -15.63 -3.32
N VAL A 188 -15.29 -15.44 -2.14
CA VAL A 188 -14.58 -15.03 -0.93
C VAL A 188 -13.58 -16.10 -0.49
N GLY A 189 -13.96 -17.38 -0.54
CA GLY A 189 -13.06 -18.49 -0.22
C GLY A 189 -11.85 -18.54 -1.15
N THR A 190 -12.07 -18.40 -2.46
CA THR A 190 -10.97 -18.34 -3.44
C THR A 190 -10.09 -17.12 -3.21
N ALA A 191 -10.69 -15.93 -3.01
CA ALA A 191 -9.94 -14.72 -2.73
C ALA A 191 -9.13 -14.83 -1.44
N ALA A 192 -9.66 -15.49 -0.39
CA ALA A 192 -8.93 -15.72 0.85
C ALA A 192 -7.69 -16.61 0.65
N VAL A 193 -7.81 -17.66 -0.17
CA VAL A 193 -6.65 -18.53 -0.51
C VAL A 193 -5.59 -17.75 -1.28
N ILE A 194 -6.00 -16.85 -2.18
CA ILE A 194 -5.08 -16.06 -3.01
C ILE A 194 -4.45 -14.90 -2.22
N ALA A 195 -5.21 -14.26 -1.33
CA ALA A 195 -4.78 -13.01 -0.70
C ALA A 195 -4.20 -13.18 0.71
N LEU A 196 -4.46 -14.31 1.38
CA LEU A 196 -4.02 -14.53 2.76
C LEU A 196 -2.94 -15.62 2.81
N PRO A 197 -1.95 -15.49 3.70
CA PRO A 197 -0.89 -16.50 3.89
C PRO A 197 -1.42 -17.70 4.70
N ILE A 198 -2.45 -18.38 4.17
CA ILE A 198 -3.07 -19.54 4.81
C ILE A 198 -2.51 -20.87 4.31
N LEU A 199 -1.83 -20.86 3.18
CA LEU A 199 -1.11 -22.02 2.68
C LEU A 199 0.29 -22.07 3.29
N PRO A 200 0.86 -23.28 3.53
CA PRO A 200 2.28 -23.40 3.77
C PRO A 200 3.07 -22.74 2.64
N ILE A 201 4.18 -22.11 2.97
CA ILE A 201 4.93 -21.30 1.98
C ILE A 201 5.45 -22.16 0.81
N GLU A 202 5.72 -23.43 1.04
CA GLU A 202 6.16 -24.38 0.02
C GLU A 202 5.07 -24.64 -1.04
N ASP A 203 3.80 -24.52 -0.65
CA ASP A 203 2.63 -24.72 -1.51
C ASP A 203 2.15 -23.39 -2.13
N ALA A 204 2.64 -22.26 -1.64
CA ALA A 204 2.22 -20.93 -2.06
C ALA A 204 2.66 -20.58 -3.49
N ARG A 205 3.61 -21.30 -4.09
CA ARG A 205 4.12 -21.05 -5.45
C ARG A 205 3.01 -20.93 -6.50
N VAL A 206 2.00 -21.82 -6.43
CA VAL A 206 0.89 -21.84 -7.39
C VAL A 206 0.05 -20.56 -7.30
N VAL A 207 -0.03 -19.98 -6.10
CA VAL A 207 -0.80 -18.76 -5.82
C VAL A 207 0.04 -17.52 -6.07
N ASN A 208 1.35 -17.61 -5.90
CA ASN A 208 2.29 -16.51 -6.09
C ASN A 208 2.30 -15.96 -7.54
N ASP A 209 2.05 -16.82 -8.54
CA ASP A 209 1.89 -16.39 -9.93
C ASP A 209 0.67 -15.46 -10.15
N VAL A 210 -0.29 -15.49 -9.22
CA VAL A 210 -1.52 -14.66 -9.25
C VAL A 210 -1.41 -13.48 -8.30
N ASN A 211 -0.73 -13.64 -7.17
CA ASN A 211 -0.51 -12.64 -6.14
C ASN A 211 0.93 -12.70 -5.65
N ALA A 212 1.80 -11.96 -6.30
CA ALA A 212 3.23 -11.92 -5.99
C ALA A 212 3.54 -11.46 -4.55
N GLU A 213 2.65 -10.70 -3.92
CA GLU A 213 2.79 -10.25 -2.53
C GLU A 213 2.97 -11.40 -1.51
N LEU A 214 2.53 -12.63 -1.85
CA LEU A 214 2.77 -13.80 -1.00
C LEU A 214 4.24 -14.20 -1.00
N GLY A 215 4.92 -14.10 -2.13
CA GLY A 215 6.36 -14.36 -2.23
C GLY A 215 7.19 -13.39 -1.40
N GLU A 216 6.75 -12.14 -1.29
CA GLU A 216 7.41 -11.10 -0.50
C GLU A 216 7.37 -11.39 1.02
N THR A 217 6.58 -12.36 1.46
CA THR A 217 6.58 -12.81 2.87
C THR A 217 7.66 -13.84 3.19
N ALA A 218 8.37 -14.35 2.19
CA ALA A 218 9.30 -15.47 2.33
C ALA A 218 10.77 -15.03 2.36
N GLY A 219 11.60 -15.76 3.11
CA GLY A 219 13.06 -15.70 3.02
C GLY A 219 13.73 -14.63 3.86
N TRP A 220 13.01 -13.88 4.68
CA TRP A 220 13.61 -12.82 5.50
C TRP A 220 14.64 -13.33 6.53
N PRO A 221 14.40 -14.45 7.27
CA PRO A 221 15.43 -15.05 8.14
C PRO A 221 16.65 -15.52 7.35
N GLU A 222 16.44 -16.16 6.21
CA GLU A 222 17.49 -16.66 5.32
C GLU A 222 18.35 -15.51 4.78
N LEU A 223 17.74 -14.38 4.39
CA LEU A 223 18.44 -13.16 3.98
C LEU A 223 19.37 -12.66 5.11
N VAL A 224 18.86 -12.59 6.34
CA VAL A 224 19.64 -12.13 7.49
C VAL A 224 20.83 -13.04 7.75
N ASP A 225 20.66 -14.37 7.68
CA ASP A 225 21.75 -15.34 7.86
C ASP A 225 22.79 -15.26 6.73
N GLN A 226 22.36 -15.03 5.50
CA GLN A 226 23.26 -14.86 4.36
C GLN A 226 24.05 -13.56 4.45
N VAL A 227 23.43 -12.45 4.87
CA VAL A 227 24.12 -11.18 5.09
C VAL A 227 25.09 -11.29 6.26
N ARG A 228 24.72 -11.96 7.36
CA ARG A 228 25.64 -12.26 8.46
C ARG A 228 26.86 -13.03 7.96
N THR A 229 26.66 -14.04 7.12
CA THR A 229 27.77 -14.79 6.53
C THR A 229 28.70 -13.88 5.71
N ALA A 230 28.16 -12.90 4.96
CA ALA A 230 28.96 -11.91 4.25
C ALA A 230 29.73 -10.99 5.23
N VAL A 231 29.10 -10.56 6.34
CA VAL A 231 29.77 -9.78 7.40
C VAL A 231 30.93 -10.57 8.01
N ASP A 232 30.79 -11.91 8.16
CA ASP A 232 31.83 -12.78 8.73
C ASP A 232 33.07 -12.91 7.83
N LEU A 233 32.96 -12.58 6.53
CA LEU A 233 34.13 -12.49 5.65
C LEU A 233 35.01 -11.27 5.95
N LEU A 234 34.47 -10.22 6.59
CA LEU A 234 35.22 -9.03 6.92
C LEU A 234 36.24 -9.30 8.03
N PRO A 235 37.48 -8.79 7.90
CA PRO A 235 38.41 -8.72 9.02
C PRO A 235 37.76 -8.02 10.23
N SER A 236 38.09 -8.45 11.45
CA SER A 236 37.50 -7.90 12.67
C SER A 236 37.70 -6.39 12.82
N ALA A 237 38.84 -5.87 12.34
CA ALA A 237 39.15 -4.44 12.34
C ALA A 237 38.25 -3.62 11.38
N ASP A 238 37.71 -4.25 10.36
CA ASP A 238 36.88 -3.60 9.35
C ASP A 238 35.37 -3.66 9.69
N ARG A 239 34.93 -4.67 10.44
CA ARG A 239 33.52 -4.83 10.84
C ARG A 239 32.98 -3.60 11.57
N SER A 240 33.76 -3.02 12.49
CA SER A 240 33.37 -1.83 13.26
C SER A 240 33.23 -0.55 12.44
N ARG A 241 33.79 -0.52 11.23
CA ARG A 241 33.77 0.61 10.30
C ARG A 241 32.89 0.36 9.09
N ALA A 242 32.43 -0.88 8.89
CA ALA A 242 31.60 -1.29 7.78
C ALA A 242 30.18 -0.74 7.89
N VAL A 243 29.47 -0.78 6.77
CA VAL A 243 28.05 -0.47 6.67
C VAL A 243 27.37 -1.47 5.74
N ILE A 244 26.11 -1.80 6.02
CA ILE A 244 25.26 -2.57 5.12
C ILE A 244 24.36 -1.59 4.39
N PHE A 245 24.44 -1.57 3.06
CA PHE A 245 23.59 -0.78 2.19
C PHE A 245 22.64 -1.72 1.43
N THR A 246 21.34 -1.55 1.62
CA THR A 246 20.32 -2.39 1.01
C THR A 246 19.63 -1.67 -0.16
N SER A 247 19.16 -2.44 -1.12
CA SER A 247 18.46 -1.91 -2.29
C SER A 247 17.08 -1.35 -1.91
N ASN A 248 16.39 -1.97 -0.94
CA ASN A 248 15.08 -1.52 -0.51
C ASN A 248 14.92 -1.46 1.02
N TYR A 249 13.84 -0.83 1.48
CA TYR A 249 13.53 -0.66 2.90
C TYR A 249 13.12 -1.97 3.58
N GLY A 250 12.61 -2.97 2.82
CA GLY A 250 12.22 -4.29 3.34
C GLY A 250 13.45 -5.08 3.81
N GLU A 251 14.48 -5.13 2.97
CA GLU A 251 15.78 -5.73 3.30
C GLU A 251 16.41 -5.06 4.52
N ALA A 252 16.41 -3.70 4.55
CA ALA A 252 16.93 -2.96 5.69
C ALA A 252 16.17 -3.28 6.98
N GLY A 253 14.83 -3.25 6.92
CA GLY A 253 13.97 -3.56 8.06
C GLY A 253 14.13 -5.00 8.56
N ALA A 254 14.29 -5.98 7.67
CA ALA A 254 14.55 -7.36 8.04
C ALA A 254 15.88 -7.50 8.81
N LEU A 255 16.94 -6.88 8.33
CA LEU A 255 18.23 -6.88 9.00
C LEU A 255 18.20 -6.20 10.37
N GLU A 256 17.49 -5.07 10.52
CA GLU A 256 17.36 -4.37 11.78
C GLU A 256 16.49 -5.12 12.80
N VAL A 257 15.40 -5.75 12.35
CA VAL A 257 14.44 -6.39 13.26
C VAL A 257 14.84 -7.83 13.57
N LEU A 258 15.11 -8.65 12.55
CA LEU A 258 15.47 -10.07 12.74
C LEU A 258 16.95 -10.25 13.07
N GLY A 259 17.80 -9.32 12.64
CA GLY A 259 19.23 -9.27 12.96
C GLY A 259 19.59 -8.49 14.22
N ALA A 260 18.61 -8.03 15.02
CA ALA A 260 18.85 -7.17 16.18
C ALA A 260 19.80 -7.76 17.26
N ASP A 261 19.79 -9.08 17.42
CA ASP A 261 20.65 -9.79 18.36
C ASP A 261 21.99 -10.23 17.74
N LEU A 262 22.20 -9.91 16.46
CA LEU A 262 23.44 -10.17 15.74
C LEU A 262 24.30 -8.91 15.75
N ASP A 263 25.61 -9.07 15.86
CA ASP A 263 26.58 -7.95 15.80
C ASP A 263 26.79 -7.51 14.34
N LEU A 264 25.71 -6.99 13.71
CA LEU A 264 25.73 -6.51 12.34
C LEU A 264 26.23 -5.05 12.29
N PRO A 265 26.97 -4.65 11.24
CA PRO A 265 27.24 -3.25 10.96
C PRO A 265 25.94 -2.44 10.80
N PRO A 266 25.99 -1.10 10.99
CA PRO A 266 24.83 -0.25 10.74
C PRO A 266 24.20 -0.50 9.38
N VAL A 267 22.87 -0.58 9.34
CA VAL A 267 22.09 -0.82 8.11
C VAL A 267 21.53 0.50 7.60
N THR A 268 21.48 0.67 6.29
CA THR A 268 20.85 1.83 5.65
C THR A 268 20.38 1.50 4.23
N SER A 269 19.51 2.35 3.69
CA SER A 269 19.02 2.27 2.31
C SER A 269 18.77 3.68 1.76
N GLY A 270 18.86 3.83 0.45
CA GLY A 270 18.40 5.04 -0.25
C GLY A 270 16.88 5.10 -0.43
N HIS A 271 16.15 4.06 -0.02
CA HIS A 271 14.74 3.87 -0.30
C HIS A 271 13.85 4.51 0.77
N ASN A 272 12.88 5.32 0.32
CA ASN A 272 11.80 5.86 1.16
C ASN A 272 12.33 6.61 2.42
N SER A 273 11.84 6.23 3.60
CA SER A 273 12.18 6.89 4.87
C SER A 273 13.62 6.67 5.30
N TYR A 274 14.28 5.58 4.90
CA TYR A 274 15.70 5.35 5.19
C TYR A 274 16.58 6.45 4.64
N TRP A 275 16.28 6.92 3.41
CA TRP A 275 17.01 8.05 2.85
C TRP A 275 16.87 9.32 3.71
N ILE A 276 15.67 9.58 4.28
CA ILE A 276 15.40 10.75 5.13
C ILE A 276 16.19 10.69 6.45
N TRP A 277 16.43 9.49 6.98
CA TRP A 277 17.21 9.29 8.20
C TRP A 277 18.70 9.55 7.99
N GLY A 278 19.15 9.52 6.75
CA GLY A 278 20.52 9.85 6.37
C GLY A 278 21.48 8.66 6.40
N PRO A 279 22.67 8.82 5.83
CA PRO A 279 23.70 7.80 5.81
C PRO A 279 24.32 7.62 7.20
N PRO A 280 24.65 6.38 7.61
CA PRO A 280 25.46 6.16 8.81
C PRO A 280 26.88 6.68 8.60
N GLN A 281 27.51 7.12 9.69
CA GLN A 281 28.92 7.51 9.68
C GLN A 281 29.78 6.25 9.62
N ALA A 282 30.14 5.83 8.41
CA ALA A 282 30.99 4.68 8.15
C ALA A 282 32.11 5.05 7.17
N SER A 283 33.29 4.48 7.38
CA SER A 283 34.49 4.74 6.58
C SER A 283 35.22 3.47 6.15
N GLY A 284 34.60 2.33 6.32
CA GLY A 284 35.10 0.99 5.98
C GLY A 284 34.40 0.38 4.79
N PRO A 285 34.48 -0.95 4.65
CA PRO A 285 33.81 -1.69 3.60
C PRO A 285 32.31 -1.47 3.58
N ILE A 286 31.71 -1.56 2.38
CA ILE A 286 30.27 -1.50 2.19
C ILE A 286 29.78 -2.88 1.74
N ILE A 287 28.92 -3.50 2.52
CA ILE A 287 28.20 -4.70 2.12
C ILE A 287 26.93 -4.25 1.41
N THR A 288 26.72 -4.69 0.19
CA THR A 288 25.51 -4.37 -0.58
C THR A 288 24.59 -5.56 -0.61
N VAL A 289 23.30 -5.33 -0.40
CA VAL A 289 22.23 -6.32 -0.47
C VAL A 289 21.27 -5.88 -1.59
N GLY A 290 21.05 -6.77 -2.54
CA GLY A 290 20.28 -6.46 -3.73
C GLY A 290 21.03 -5.65 -4.79
N PRO A 291 20.32 -5.22 -5.85
CA PRO A 291 20.92 -4.49 -6.98
C PRO A 291 21.38 -3.10 -6.54
N THR A 292 22.48 -2.65 -7.13
CA THR A 292 23.06 -1.35 -6.82
C THR A 292 22.91 -0.39 -7.99
N GLY A 293 22.48 0.84 -7.69
CA GLY A 293 22.36 1.89 -8.69
C GLY A 293 23.71 2.51 -9.13
N PRO A 294 23.71 3.34 -10.17
CA PRO A 294 24.92 3.96 -10.72
C PRO A 294 25.62 4.88 -9.71
N GLY A 295 24.91 5.45 -8.74
CA GLY A 295 25.54 6.26 -7.68
C GLY A 295 26.55 5.45 -6.87
N LEU A 296 26.18 4.24 -6.44
CA LEU A 296 27.06 3.37 -5.67
C LEU A 296 28.26 2.87 -6.51
N ALA A 297 28.07 2.58 -7.80
CA ALA A 297 29.13 2.13 -8.70
C ALA A 297 30.29 3.15 -8.82
N ARG A 298 30.04 4.44 -8.56
CA ARG A 298 31.11 5.47 -8.58
C ARG A 298 32.09 5.33 -7.43
N ILE A 299 31.58 4.99 -6.24
CA ILE A 299 32.45 4.81 -5.06
C ILE A 299 32.87 3.35 -4.87
N CYS A 300 32.14 2.42 -5.49
CA CYS A 300 32.39 0.98 -5.44
C CYS A 300 32.48 0.39 -6.86
N PRO A 301 33.51 0.74 -7.68
CA PRO A 301 33.64 0.20 -9.04
C PRO A 301 34.00 -1.28 -9.05
N ASP A 302 34.61 -1.77 -7.97
CA ASP A 302 35.14 -3.14 -7.84
C ASP A 302 34.30 -3.88 -6.77
N LEU A 303 33.00 -4.09 -7.04
CA LEU A 303 32.12 -4.90 -6.21
C LEU A 303 32.42 -6.38 -6.38
N GLU A 304 32.74 -7.07 -5.30
CA GLU A 304 32.91 -8.51 -5.25
C GLU A 304 31.60 -9.18 -4.80
N GLN A 305 30.95 -9.91 -5.71
CA GLN A 305 29.79 -10.71 -5.34
C GLN A 305 30.23 -11.92 -4.51
N VAL A 306 29.76 -11.99 -3.25
CA VAL A 306 30.13 -13.06 -2.32
C VAL A 306 29.02 -14.08 -2.13
N SER A 307 27.77 -13.71 -2.41
CA SER A 307 26.60 -14.61 -2.32
C SER A 307 25.50 -14.12 -3.24
N VAL A 308 24.43 -14.96 -3.29
CA VAL A 308 23.16 -14.66 -3.94
C VAL A 308 22.08 -14.95 -2.92
N ILE A 309 21.07 -14.09 -2.84
CA ILE A 309 19.95 -14.26 -1.93
C ILE A 309 19.13 -15.48 -2.36
N ASP A 310 18.94 -16.40 -1.44
CA ASP A 310 18.09 -17.59 -1.58
C ASP A 310 17.12 -17.65 -0.41
N ASN A 311 15.83 -17.57 -0.73
CA ASN A 311 14.76 -17.61 0.28
C ASN A 311 14.45 -19.02 0.82
N GLY A 312 15.25 -20.01 0.47
CA GLY A 312 15.16 -21.39 0.99
C GLY A 312 13.99 -22.22 0.46
N VAL A 313 12.99 -21.58 -0.14
CA VAL A 313 11.77 -22.23 -0.68
C VAL A 313 11.65 -22.08 -2.20
N ASN A 314 12.56 -21.35 -2.83
CA ASN A 314 12.59 -21.07 -4.26
C ASN A 314 11.25 -20.54 -4.80
N ILE A 315 10.64 -19.61 -4.04
CA ILE A 315 9.49 -18.82 -4.48
C ILE A 315 10.00 -17.54 -5.14
N SER A 316 9.30 -17.08 -6.17
CA SER A 316 9.67 -15.82 -6.83
C SER A 316 9.27 -14.63 -5.96
N ASN A 317 10.21 -13.75 -5.63
CA ASN A 317 10.01 -12.45 -4.99
C ASN A 317 11.10 -11.48 -5.47
N GLU A 318 11.09 -10.24 -5.01
CA GLU A 318 12.03 -9.20 -5.42
C GLU A 318 13.48 -9.52 -5.02
N GLU A 319 13.69 -10.19 -3.89
CA GLU A 319 15.01 -10.50 -3.35
C GLU A 319 15.64 -11.77 -3.93
N GLN A 320 14.84 -12.75 -4.34
CA GLN A 320 15.33 -14.06 -4.80
C GLN A 320 16.27 -13.92 -5.98
N GLY A 321 17.48 -14.43 -5.83
CA GLY A 321 18.51 -14.38 -6.87
C GLY A 321 19.29 -13.07 -6.95
N GLN A 322 19.00 -12.09 -6.12
CA GLN A 322 19.73 -10.83 -6.07
C GLN A 322 21.09 -11.00 -5.40
N PRO A 323 22.11 -10.19 -5.79
CA PRO A 323 23.47 -10.34 -5.27
C PRO A 323 23.61 -9.80 -3.84
N ILE A 324 24.46 -10.46 -3.05
CA ILE A 324 25.11 -9.88 -1.87
C ILE A 324 26.58 -9.68 -2.25
N SER A 325 27.06 -8.42 -2.16
CA SER A 325 28.41 -8.09 -2.59
C SER A 325 29.16 -7.25 -1.55
N ILE A 326 30.50 -7.26 -1.62
CA ILE A 326 31.34 -6.45 -0.74
C ILE A 326 32.16 -5.49 -1.59
N CYS A 327 32.11 -4.22 -1.22
CA CYS A 327 33.03 -3.16 -1.63
C CYS A 327 34.10 -3.04 -0.54
N TRP A 328 35.24 -3.66 -0.74
CA TRP A 328 36.32 -3.70 0.24
C TRP A 328 36.97 -2.34 0.48
N GLU A 329 37.22 -1.60 -0.58
CA GLU A 329 37.87 -0.31 -0.57
C GLU A 329 37.04 0.73 -1.32
N PRO A 330 36.00 1.30 -0.69
CA PRO A 330 35.20 2.35 -1.33
C PRO A 330 36.07 3.60 -1.60
N ARG A 331 35.92 4.20 -2.79
CA ARG A 331 36.60 5.42 -3.23
C ARG A 331 35.97 6.71 -2.69
N GLY A 332 35.03 6.58 -1.77
CA GLY A 332 34.29 7.67 -1.13
C GLY A 332 33.36 7.14 -0.04
N THR A 333 32.56 8.02 0.53
CA THR A 333 31.56 7.67 1.55
C THR A 333 30.16 7.67 0.95
N LEU A 334 29.21 6.94 1.55
CA LEU A 334 27.79 7.01 1.17
C LEU A 334 27.26 8.45 1.22
N ASP A 335 27.70 9.25 2.19
CA ASP A 335 27.33 10.67 2.31
C ASP A 335 27.64 11.46 1.04
N SER A 336 28.78 11.19 0.37
CA SER A 336 29.20 11.90 -0.84
C SER A 336 28.31 11.66 -2.06
N ILE A 337 27.46 10.63 -2.02
CA ILE A 337 26.55 10.23 -3.10
C ILE A 337 25.09 10.09 -2.63
N TRP A 338 24.79 10.51 -1.39
CA TRP A 338 23.53 10.21 -0.73
C TRP A 338 22.30 10.68 -1.52
N ASP A 339 22.36 11.87 -2.07
CA ASP A 339 21.27 12.42 -2.89
C ASP A 339 20.97 11.59 -4.16
N GLU A 340 21.98 10.89 -4.69
CA GLU A 340 21.83 10.06 -5.88
C GLU A 340 21.30 8.66 -5.57
N LEU A 341 21.34 8.25 -4.31
CA LEU A 341 20.82 6.97 -3.85
C LEU A 341 19.32 7.03 -3.57
N ARG A 342 18.75 8.24 -3.53
CA ARG A 342 17.33 8.44 -3.23
C ARG A 342 16.43 7.82 -4.32
N HIS A 343 15.51 6.97 -3.89
CA HIS A 343 14.50 6.40 -4.78
C HIS A 343 13.21 6.07 -4.04
N TYR A 344 12.15 5.92 -4.84
CA TYR A 344 10.82 5.48 -4.46
C TYR A 344 10.36 4.47 -5.50
N ASN A 345 9.78 3.40 -5.10
CA ASN A 345 9.21 2.42 -6.04
C ASN A 345 7.72 2.60 -6.16
#